data_abf68f99041f316dc52c7d481b16b3d3
#
_entry.id   abf68f99041f316dc52c7d481b16b3d3
#
_cell.length_a   1.000
_cell.length_b   1.000
_cell.length_c   1.000
_cell.angle_alpha   90.00
_cell.angle_beta   90.00
_cell.angle_gamma   90.00
#
_symmetry.space_group_name_H-M   'P 1'
#
loop_
_entity.id
_entity.type
_entity.pdbx_description
1 polymer ?
#
loop_
_entity_poly.entity_id
_entity_poly.type
_entity_poly.pdbx_seq_one_letter_code
_entity_poly.pdbx_strand_id
1 'polypeptide(L)'
;VAGSVRSRQHRRRDTARKVVVPVLLHGDAAFAGQGVNMELFQMSQARGFAVGGTVHVVINNQVGFTTSNLQDSRSTLYCTDVAKMVGAPILHVNADDPEAVVFCAELAYDFRQQFGKDVVIVLVCSRRHGHNEADEPAATQPLMYLFFFNDTATTEIYTAQLVSEGVVTEDEAK
;
A
#
# COMPACT_ATOMS: atom_id res chain seq x y z
N VAL A 1 -1.92 13.19 -9.13
CA VAL A 1 -0.48 12.86 -8.96
C VAL A 1 0.22 12.73 -10.30
N ALA A 2 -0.20 11.84 -11.22
CA ALA A 2 0.49 11.59 -12.51
C ALA A 2 0.74 12.87 -13.34
N GLY A 3 -0.26 13.75 -13.47
CA GLY A 3 -0.10 15.03 -14.17
C GLY A 3 0.94 15.96 -13.51
N SER A 4 0.97 16.02 -12.18
CA SER A 4 1.98 16.78 -11.42
C SER A 4 3.39 16.23 -11.65
N VAL A 5 3.53 14.90 -11.65
CA VAL A 5 4.81 14.22 -11.94
C VAL A 5 5.26 14.54 -13.37
N ARG A 6 4.36 14.42 -14.36
CA ARG A 6 4.66 14.75 -15.75
C ARG A 6 5.16 16.18 -15.93
N SER A 7 4.48 17.14 -15.28
CA SER A 7 4.89 18.55 -15.29
C SER A 7 6.29 18.74 -14.68
N ARG A 8 6.57 18.07 -13.57
CA ARG A 8 7.90 18.15 -12.90
C ARG A 8 9.00 17.51 -13.75
N GLN A 9 8.72 16.36 -14.38
CA GLN A 9 9.64 15.70 -15.30
C GLN A 9 9.98 16.61 -16.48
N HIS A 10 8.94 17.26 -17.07
CA HIS A 10 9.14 18.20 -18.17
C HIS A 10 10.03 19.39 -17.76
N ARG A 11 9.73 20.05 -16.64
CA ARG A 11 10.53 21.19 -16.14
C ARG A 11 11.97 20.81 -15.80
N ARG A 12 12.21 19.60 -15.34
CA ARG A 12 13.54 19.07 -14.98
C ARG A 12 14.29 18.45 -16.13
N ARG A 13 13.66 18.38 -17.32
CA ARG A 13 14.19 17.67 -18.50
C ARG A 13 14.50 16.19 -18.20
N ASP A 14 13.73 15.58 -17.31
CA ASP A 14 13.85 14.17 -16.93
C ASP A 14 13.21 13.29 -18.01
N THR A 15 13.91 13.16 -19.14
CA THR A 15 13.46 12.36 -20.30
C THR A 15 13.43 10.86 -19.97
N ALA A 16 14.32 10.41 -19.10
CA ALA A 16 14.37 9.02 -18.61
C ALA A 16 13.27 8.70 -17.59
N ARG A 17 12.58 9.71 -17.07
CA ARG A 17 11.49 9.59 -16.08
C ARG A 17 11.91 8.89 -14.77
N LYS A 18 13.16 9.08 -14.36
CA LYS A 18 13.78 8.44 -13.20
C LYS A 18 13.93 9.34 -11.98
N VAL A 19 13.95 10.66 -12.18
CA VAL A 19 14.21 11.64 -11.11
C VAL A 19 12.97 11.91 -10.27
N VAL A 20 11.78 11.89 -10.90
CA VAL A 20 10.51 12.13 -10.20
C VAL A 20 9.66 10.87 -10.25
N VAL A 21 9.41 10.30 -9.08
CA VAL A 21 8.66 9.05 -8.92
C VAL A 21 7.29 9.35 -8.30
N PRO A 22 6.19 8.92 -8.94
CA PRO A 22 4.88 8.96 -8.30
C PRO A 22 4.73 7.83 -7.29
N VAL A 23 4.25 8.16 -6.09
CA VAL A 23 3.81 7.22 -5.07
C VAL A 23 2.37 7.55 -4.72
N LEU A 24 1.48 6.58 -4.83
CA LEU A 24 0.06 6.72 -4.53
C LEU A 24 -0.33 5.79 -3.39
N LEU A 25 -0.96 6.37 -2.36
CA LEU A 25 -1.51 5.64 -1.23
C LEU A 25 -3.02 5.44 -1.44
N HIS A 26 -3.50 4.22 -1.23
CA HIS A 26 -4.88 3.83 -1.45
C HIS A 26 -5.42 3.03 -0.26
N GLY A 27 -6.72 3.15 0.03
CA GLY A 27 -7.44 2.11 0.76
C GLY A 27 -7.82 0.96 -0.20
N ASP A 28 -7.95 -0.26 0.31
CA ASP A 28 -8.21 -1.45 -0.49
C ASP A 28 -9.54 -1.40 -1.27
N ALA A 29 -10.62 -1.01 -0.63
CA ALA A 29 -11.93 -0.88 -1.27
C ALA A 29 -11.93 0.24 -2.34
N ALA A 30 -11.29 1.37 -2.05
CA ALA A 30 -11.15 2.47 -3.00
C ALA A 30 -10.25 2.11 -4.19
N PHE A 31 -9.24 1.27 -3.98
CA PHE A 31 -8.36 0.81 -5.06
C PHE A 31 -9.12 -0.03 -6.09
N ALA A 32 -9.97 -0.94 -5.62
CA ALA A 32 -10.72 -1.84 -6.48
C ALA A 32 -11.93 -1.20 -7.16
N GLY A 33 -12.63 -0.26 -6.47
CA GLY A 33 -14.03 0.02 -6.78
C GLY A 33 -14.35 1.38 -7.39
N GLN A 34 -13.41 2.31 -7.54
CA GLN A 34 -13.72 3.68 -7.99
C GLN A 34 -13.48 3.95 -9.49
N GLY A 35 -13.03 2.98 -10.26
CA GLY A 35 -12.78 3.12 -11.69
C GLY A 35 -11.55 3.95 -12.04
N VAL A 36 -11.24 5.00 -11.30
CA VAL A 36 -10.12 5.91 -11.55
C VAL A 36 -8.76 5.20 -11.60
N ASN A 37 -8.58 4.14 -10.80
CA ASN A 37 -7.33 3.36 -10.81
C ASN A 37 -7.23 2.49 -12.08
N MET A 38 -8.33 1.91 -12.54
CA MET A 38 -8.37 1.16 -13.81
C MET A 38 -8.02 2.06 -14.98
N GLU A 39 -8.58 3.28 -15.00
CA GLU A 39 -8.27 4.28 -16.04
C GLU A 39 -6.79 4.71 -15.96
N LEU A 40 -6.28 4.93 -14.75
CA LEU A 40 -4.86 5.27 -14.55
C LEU A 40 -3.94 4.17 -15.07
N PHE A 41 -4.23 2.89 -14.79
CA PHE A 41 -3.47 1.77 -15.31
C PHE A 41 -3.50 1.71 -16.83
N GLN A 42 -4.68 1.92 -17.47
CA GLN A 42 -4.78 1.95 -18.92
C GLN A 42 -4.00 3.11 -19.56
N MET A 43 -3.84 4.22 -18.85
CA MET A 43 -3.04 5.36 -19.32
C MET A 43 -1.53 5.18 -19.03
N SER A 44 -1.15 4.31 -18.10
CA SER A 44 0.21 4.27 -17.52
C SER A 44 1.32 4.06 -18.56
N GLN A 45 1.06 3.29 -19.62
CA GLN A 45 2.01 3.01 -20.69
C GLN A 45 1.67 3.75 -22.00
N ALA A 46 0.56 4.50 -22.03
CA ALA A 46 0.19 5.27 -23.20
C ALA A 46 1.14 6.45 -23.39
N ARG A 47 1.64 6.65 -24.62
CA ARG A 47 2.74 7.56 -24.97
C ARG A 47 2.57 8.98 -24.41
N GLY A 48 1.36 9.53 -24.45
CA GLY A 48 1.05 10.88 -23.98
C GLY A 48 0.99 11.02 -22.45
N PHE A 49 0.75 9.92 -21.73
CA PHE A 49 0.43 9.92 -20.30
C PHE A 49 1.50 9.25 -19.44
N ALA A 50 2.35 8.41 -20.02
CA ALA A 50 3.35 7.64 -19.30
C ALA A 50 4.31 8.54 -18.50
N VAL A 51 4.52 8.17 -17.23
CA VAL A 51 5.41 8.87 -16.28
C VAL A 51 6.59 7.99 -15.82
N GLY A 52 6.78 6.83 -16.45
CA GLY A 52 7.84 5.89 -16.10
C GLY A 52 7.48 4.98 -14.93
N GLY A 53 6.19 4.66 -14.80
CA GLY A 53 5.66 3.80 -13.74
C GLY A 53 5.33 4.55 -12.45
N THR A 54 4.39 3.99 -11.71
CA THR A 54 3.90 4.46 -10.41
C THR A 54 4.08 3.37 -9.38
N VAL A 55 4.51 3.72 -8.18
CA VAL A 55 4.46 2.83 -7.01
C VAL A 55 3.12 3.07 -6.32
N HIS A 56 2.26 2.06 -6.32
CA HIS A 56 0.98 2.06 -5.63
C HIS A 56 1.14 1.35 -4.29
N VAL A 57 0.76 1.99 -3.20
CA VAL A 57 0.73 1.38 -1.87
C VAL A 57 -0.72 1.28 -1.43
N VAL A 58 -1.19 0.05 -1.27
CA VAL A 58 -2.56 -0.24 -0.83
C VAL A 58 -2.55 -0.62 0.64
N ILE A 59 -3.14 0.23 1.46
CA ILE A 59 -3.37 -0.05 2.88
C ILE A 59 -4.61 -0.93 2.96
N ASN A 60 -4.38 -2.24 3.04
CA ASN A 60 -5.44 -3.24 3.12
C ASN A 60 -5.77 -3.56 4.57
N ASN A 61 -6.62 -2.75 5.16
CA ASN A 61 -7.13 -2.97 6.51
C ASN A 61 -8.31 -3.94 6.57
N GLN A 62 -8.61 -4.63 5.45
CA GLN A 62 -9.57 -5.71 5.32
C GLN A 62 -11.04 -5.31 5.58
N VAL A 63 -11.34 -4.01 5.58
CA VAL A 63 -12.70 -3.50 5.69
C VAL A 63 -12.92 -2.29 4.77
N GLY A 64 -14.00 -2.31 4.01
CA GLY A 64 -14.42 -1.18 3.17
C GLY A 64 -15.60 -0.45 3.79
N PHE A 65 -15.43 0.74 4.36
CA PHE A 65 -16.43 1.44 5.16
C PHE A 65 -16.86 0.55 6.34
N THR A 66 -18.05 -0.11 6.26
CA THR A 66 -18.55 -1.06 7.25
C THR A 66 -18.60 -2.51 6.73
N THR A 67 -18.22 -2.75 5.48
CA THR A 67 -18.22 -4.08 4.87
C THR A 67 -16.95 -4.83 5.24
N SER A 68 -17.07 -5.87 6.05
CA SER A 68 -15.96 -6.71 6.51
C SER A 68 -15.97 -8.12 5.93
N ASN A 69 -17.12 -8.61 5.45
CA ASN A 69 -17.24 -9.92 4.84
C ASN A 69 -16.66 -9.88 3.41
N LEU A 70 -15.69 -10.75 3.14
CA LEU A 70 -15.05 -10.86 1.83
C LEU A 70 -16.04 -11.20 0.70
N GLN A 71 -17.07 -12.00 0.99
CA GLN A 71 -18.09 -12.38 0.01
C GLN A 71 -18.96 -11.20 -0.43
N ASP A 72 -19.11 -10.20 0.43
CA ASP A 72 -19.93 -9.01 0.18
C ASP A 72 -19.11 -7.83 -0.36
N SER A 73 -17.76 -7.94 -0.34
CA SER A 73 -16.88 -6.81 -0.66
C SER A 73 -16.59 -6.66 -2.14
N ARG A 74 -16.33 -7.75 -2.86
CA ARG A 74 -15.99 -7.74 -4.29
C ARG A 74 -16.01 -9.15 -4.91
N SER A 75 -16.09 -9.19 -6.23
CA SER A 75 -16.09 -10.46 -6.99
C SER A 75 -14.69 -11.09 -7.12
N THR A 76 -13.63 -10.28 -7.04
CA THR A 76 -12.24 -10.76 -7.14
C THR A 76 -11.68 -11.12 -5.78
N LEU A 77 -10.71 -12.06 -5.76
CA LEU A 77 -10.05 -12.48 -4.52
C LEU A 77 -9.29 -11.33 -3.86
N TYR A 78 -8.56 -10.55 -4.67
CA TYR A 78 -7.77 -9.41 -4.18
C TYR A 78 -8.27 -8.08 -4.74
N CYS A 79 -8.21 -7.03 -3.94
CA CYS A 79 -8.51 -5.67 -4.38
C CYS A 79 -7.58 -5.22 -5.52
N THR A 80 -6.41 -5.81 -5.60
CA THR A 80 -5.36 -5.49 -6.59
C THR A 80 -5.49 -6.25 -7.90
N ASP A 81 -6.50 -7.08 -8.08
CA ASP A 81 -6.71 -7.81 -9.35
C ASP A 81 -6.88 -6.86 -10.55
N VAL A 82 -7.31 -5.63 -10.31
CA VAL A 82 -7.37 -4.57 -11.34
C VAL A 82 -6.00 -4.22 -11.92
N ALA A 83 -4.91 -4.39 -11.17
CA ALA A 83 -3.55 -4.12 -11.64
C ALA A 83 -3.03 -5.21 -12.58
N LYS A 84 -3.64 -6.39 -12.59
CA LYS A 84 -3.30 -7.49 -13.50
C LYS A 84 -3.60 -7.14 -14.95
N MET A 85 -4.50 -6.19 -15.22
CA MET A 85 -4.81 -5.73 -16.59
C MET A 85 -3.57 -5.25 -17.34
N VAL A 86 -2.61 -4.67 -16.65
CA VAL A 86 -1.36 -4.14 -17.23
C VAL A 86 -0.13 -4.97 -16.86
N GLY A 87 -0.33 -6.12 -16.22
CA GLY A 87 0.76 -7.00 -15.79
C GLY A 87 1.67 -6.37 -14.74
N ALA A 88 1.14 -5.48 -13.89
CA ALA A 88 1.90 -4.90 -12.80
C ALA A 88 2.21 -5.95 -11.74
N PRO A 89 3.46 -6.06 -11.25
CA PRO A 89 3.79 -6.89 -10.09
C PRO A 89 3.01 -6.44 -8.86
N ILE A 90 2.61 -7.41 -8.05
CA ILE A 90 1.86 -7.17 -6.80
C ILE A 90 2.63 -7.86 -5.68
N LEU A 91 3.08 -7.08 -4.71
CA LEU A 91 3.80 -7.54 -3.53
C LEU A 91 2.84 -7.49 -2.34
N HIS A 92 2.65 -8.62 -1.66
CA HIS A 92 1.86 -8.68 -0.42
C HIS A 92 2.81 -8.75 0.77
N VAL A 93 2.63 -7.88 1.73
CA VAL A 93 3.48 -7.82 2.92
C VAL A 93 2.63 -7.56 4.17
N ASN A 94 3.01 -8.19 5.28
CA ASN A 94 2.45 -7.90 6.58
C ASN A 94 2.92 -6.50 7.04
N ALA A 95 1.98 -5.60 7.31
CA ALA A 95 2.31 -4.25 7.75
C ALA A 95 2.91 -4.19 9.18
N ASP A 96 2.77 -5.27 9.95
CA ASP A 96 3.39 -5.40 11.27
C ASP A 96 4.85 -5.87 11.22
N ASP A 97 5.39 -6.09 10.02
CA ASP A 97 6.80 -6.41 9.77
C ASP A 97 7.46 -5.23 9.00
N PRO A 98 8.03 -4.24 9.70
CA PRO A 98 8.58 -3.05 9.07
C PRO A 98 9.78 -3.35 8.16
N GLU A 99 10.59 -4.38 8.46
CA GLU A 99 11.74 -4.75 7.63
C GLU A 99 11.28 -5.33 6.29
N ALA A 100 10.29 -6.21 6.32
CA ALA A 100 9.67 -6.74 5.10
C ALA A 100 8.99 -5.64 4.27
N VAL A 101 8.39 -4.64 4.94
CA VAL A 101 7.80 -3.47 4.24
C VAL A 101 8.87 -2.66 3.54
N VAL A 102 9.99 -2.37 4.21
CA VAL A 102 11.13 -1.66 3.59
C VAL A 102 11.69 -2.44 2.42
N PHE A 103 11.92 -3.75 2.59
CA PHE A 103 12.38 -4.62 1.50
C PHE A 103 11.44 -4.57 0.28
N CYS A 104 10.13 -4.67 0.50
CA CYS A 104 9.15 -4.56 -0.58
C CYS A 104 9.15 -3.18 -1.25
N ALA A 105 9.37 -2.11 -0.47
CA ALA A 105 9.44 -0.75 -1.01
C ALA A 105 10.68 -0.54 -1.89
N GLU A 106 11.84 -1.04 -1.47
CA GLU A 106 13.07 -1.01 -2.25
C GLU A 106 12.93 -1.82 -3.54
N LEU A 107 12.40 -3.04 -3.46
CA LEU A 107 12.15 -3.89 -4.62
C LEU A 107 11.18 -3.23 -5.61
N ALA A 108 10.11 -2.62 -5.12
CA ALA A 108 9.14 -1.90 -5.95
C ALA A 108 9.77 -0.66 -6.62
N TYR A 109 10.59 0.08 -5.88
CA TYR A 109 11.33 1.21 -6.43
C TYR A 109 12.28 0.77 -7.54
N ASP A 110 13.09 -0.26 -7.30
CA ASP A 110 14.06 -0.78 -8.26
C ASP A 110 13.37 -1.33 -9.52
N PHE A 111 12.29 -2.08 -9.34
CA PHE A 111 11.48 -2.55 -10.46
C PHE A 111 10.97 -1.38 -11.33
N ARG A 112 10.39 -0.36 -10.67
CA ARG A 112 9.92 0.84 -11.36
C ARG A 112 11.06 1.56 -12.09
N GLN A 113 12.23 1.69 -11.45
CA GLN A 113 13.39 2.37 -12.03
C GLN A 113 13.99 1.60 -13.21
N GLN A 114 13.96 0.28 -13.14
CA GLN A 114 14.52 -0.57 -14.20
C GLN A 114 13.59 -0.69 -15.40
N PHE A 115 12.30 -0.93 -15.16
CA PHE A 115 11.33 -1.28 -16.20
C PHE A 115 10.41 -0.12 -16.62
N GLY A 116 10.33 0.95 -15.85
CA GLY A 116 9.44 2.09 -16.12
C GLY A 116 7.96 1.73 -16.10
N LYS A 117 7.58 0.73 -15.31
CA LYS A 117 6.22 0.19 -15.18
C LYS A 117 5.68 0.38 -13.76
N ASP A 118 4.36 0.29 -13.65
CA ASP A 118 3.67 0.34 -12.37
C ASP A 118 3.95 -0.91 -11.54
N VAL A 119 3.93 -0.75 -10.23
CA VAL A 119 4.09 -1.82 -9.24
C VAL A 119 3.18 -1.53 -8.05
N VAL A 120 2.64 -2.57 -7.45
CA VAL A 120 1.69 -2.45 -6.33
C VAL A 120 2.25 -3.16 -5.10
N ILE A 121 2.22 -2.47 -3.96
CA ILE A 121 2.53 -3.04 -2.64
C ILE A 121 1.22 -3.08 -1.86
N VAL A 122 0.85 -4.25 -1.34
CA VAL A 122 -0.30 -4.43 -0.46
C VAL A 122 0.20 -4.58 0.96
N LEU A 123 -0.10 -3.60 1.79
CA LEU A 123 0.15 -3.63 3.22
C LEU A 123 -1.06 -4.27 3.90
N VAL A 124 -0.94 -5.54 4.28
CA VAL A 124 -2.00 -6.24 5.01
C VAL A 124 -1.91 -5.85 6.48
N CYS A 125 -2.96 -5.20 6.98
CA CYS A 125 -3.01 -4.67 8.33
C CYS A 125 -4.41 -4.80 8.94
N SER A 126 -4.55 -4.37 10.18
CA SER A 126 -5.82 -4.22 10.86
C SER A 126 -6.22 -2.74 10.95
N ARG A 127 -7.51 -2.49 11.13
CA ARG A 127 -8.04 -1.15 11.37
C ARG A 127 -8.13 -0.91 12.88
N ARG A 128 -7.39 0.07 13.36
CA ARG A 128 -7.32 0.38 14.80
C ARG A 128 -8.54 1.15 15.33
N HIS A 129 -9.12 2.01 14.49
CA HIS A 129 -10.29 2.84 14.85
C HIS A 129 -11.45 2.54 13.90
N GLY A 130 -12.68 2.88 14.28
CA GLY A 130 -13.85 2.77 13.41
C GLY A 130 -13.72 3.60 12.12
N HIS A 131 -14.70 3.50 11.24
CA HIS A 131 -14.73 4.31 10.01
C HIS A 131 -14.77 5.80 10.35
N ASN A 132 -15.59 6.17 11.33
CA ASN A 132 -15.51 7.42 12.03
C ASN A 132 -14.65 7.21 13.29
N GLU A 133 -13.85 8.17 13.68
CA GLU A 133 -12.98 8.09 14.88
C GLU A 133 -13.74 7.80 16.18
N ALA A 134 -15.02 8.18 16.23
CA ALA A 134 -15.90 7.92 17.36
C ALA A 134 -16.55 6.54 17.35
N ASP A 135 -16.45 5.78 16.25
CA ASP A 135 -17.08 4.48 16.12
C ASP A 135 -16.25 3.38 16.77
N GLU A 136 -16.93 2.43 17.43
CA GLU A 136 -16.31 1.22 17.98
C GLU A 136 -16.01 0.24 16.84
N PRO A 137 -14.74 -0.04 16.54
CA PRO A 137 -14.38 -0.91 15.41
C PRO A 137 -14.79 -2.37 15.61
N ALA A 138 -14.93 -2.84 16.87
CA ALA A 138 -15.40 -4.19 17.17
C ALA A 138 -16.84 -4.43 16.67
N ALA A 139 -17.63 -3.37 16.46
CA ALA A 139 -18.98 -3.48 15.90
C ALA A 139 -18.96 -3.95 14.43
N THR A 140 -17.92 -3.65 13.67
CA THR A 140 -17.78 -4.03 12.25
C THR A 140 -16.84 -5.19 12.02
N GLN A 141 -15.89 -5.44 12.93
CA GLN A 141 -14.85 -6.46 12.81
C GLN A 141 -14.64 -7.23 14.14
N PRO A 142 -15.67 -7.87 14.72
CA PRO A 142 -15.55 -8.49 16.04
C PRO A 142 -14.51 -9.61 16.06
N LEU A 143 -14.39 -10.41 14.99
CA LEU A 143 -13.43 -11.50 14.91
C LEU A 143 -12.00 -11.00 14.80
N MET A 144 -11.75 -9.90 14.11
CA MET A 144 -10.42 -9.30 14.03
C MET A 144 -9.91 -8.92 15.41
N TYR A 145 -10.79 -8.35 16.24
CA TYR A 145 -10.48 -7.97 17.60
C TYR A 145 -10.19 -9.17 18.51
N LEU A 146 -10.87 -10.28 18.30
CA LEU A 146 -10.61 -11.51 19.08
C LEU A 146 -9.27 -12.16 18.73
N PHE A 147 -8.81 -12.05 17.48
CA PHE A 147 -7.62 -12.77 17.01
C PHE A 147 -6.37 -11.89 16.92
N PHE A 148 -6.52 -10.59 16.69
CA PHE A 148 -5.40 -9.67 16.40
C PHE A 148 -5.19 -8.60 17.46
N PHE A 149 -6.06 -8.49 18.46
CA PHE A 149 -5.87 -7.49 19.50
C PHE A 149 -4.97 -8.00 20.62
N ASN A 150 -3.69 -7.78 20.41
CA ASN A 150 -2.83 -7.33 21.49
C ASN A 150 -3.01 -5.81 21.58
N ASP A 151 -3.28 -5.27 22.76
CA ASP A 151 -3.31 -3.81 23.00
C ASP A 151 -1.95 -3.14 22.71
N THR A 152 -0.97 -3.91 22.31
CA THR A 152 0.42 -3.52 22.08
C THR A 152 0.56 -2.95 20.67
N ALA A 153 1.06 -1.74 20.56
CA ALA A 153 1.32 -1.11 19.26
C ALA A 153 2.40 -1.88 18.48
N THR A 154 2.31 -1.91 17.14
CA THR A 154 3.32 -2.52 16.26
C THR A 154 4.73 -2.04 16.60
N THR A 155 4.87 -0.74 16.91
CA THR A 155 6.16 -0.15 17.33
C THR A 155 6.71 -0.79 18.59
N GLU A 156 5.88 -1.10 19.57
CA GLU A 156 6.33 -1.74 20.84
C GLU A 156 6.74 -3.19 20.59
N ILE A 157 5.99 -3.93 19.79
CA ILE A 157 6.33 -5.31 19.41
C ILE A 157 7.66 -5.35 18.67
N TYR A 158 7.84 -4.48 17.70
CA TYR A 158 9.07 -4.41 16.91
C TYR A 158 10.25 -3.93 17.75
N THR A 159 10.06 -2.94 18.61
CA THR A 159 11.08 -2.49 19.56
C THR A 159 11.53 -3.61 20.50
N ALA A 160 10.59 -4.37 21.07
CA ALA A 160 10.92 -5.51 21.92
C ALA A 160 11.71 -6.59 21.17
N GLN A 161 11.38 -6.83 19.90
CA GLN A 161 12.13 -7.73 19.02
C GLN A 161 13.57 -7.25 18.84
N LEU A 162 13.79 -5.98 18.47
CA LEU A 162 15.12 -5.39 18.26
C LEU A 162 15.97 -5.44 19.52
N VAL A 163 15.37 -5.22 20.68
CA VAL A 163 16.06 -5.36 21.99
C VAL A 163 16.44 -6.82 22.23
N SER A 164 15.54 -7.77 21.95
CA SER A 164 15.82 -9.21 22.15
C SER A 164 16.93 -9.72 21.21
N GLU A 165 17.04 -9.15 20.02
CA GLU A 165 18.07 -9.45 19.02
C GLU A 165 19.40 -8.70 19.30
N GLY A 166 19.42 -7.79 20.26
CA GLY A 166 20.60 -7.00 20.64
C GLY A 166 20.97 -5.92 19.63
N VAL A 167 20.04 -5.52 18.78
CA VAL A 167 20.24 -4.45 17.77
C VAL A 167 20.18 -3.08 18.42
N VAL A 168 19.30 -2.90 19.40
CA VAL A 168 19.18 -1.68 20.23
C VAL A 168 19.13 -2.05 21.70
N THR A 169 19.51 -1.11 22.58
CA THR A 169 19.37 -1.26 24.02
C THR A 169 17.98 -0.78 24.47
N GLU A 170 17.55 -1.20 25.68
CA GLU A 170 16.29 -0.73 26.27
C GLU A 170 16.24 0.80 26.42
N ASP A 171 17.39 1.45 26.60
CA ASP A 171 17.48 2.90 26.76
C ASP A 171 17.42 3.64 25.42
N GLU A 172 17.93 3.05 24.34
CA GLU A 172 17.79 3.56 22.97
C GLU A 172 16.39 3.35 22.40
N ALA A 173 15.64 2.42 22.97
CA ALA A 173 14.28 2.06 22.57
C ALA A 173 13.20 2.96 23.19
N LYS A 174 13.52 3.84 24.13
CA LYS A 174 12.62 4.81 24.79
C LYS A 174 12.60 6.14 24.05
#